data_fb4d9623a541377ac80d21c89c4b7cd5
#
_entry.id   fb4d9623a541377ac80d21c89c4b7cd5
#
_cell.length_a   1.000
_cell.length_b   1.000
_cell.length_c   1.000
_cell.angle_alpha   90.00
_cell.angle_beta   90.00
_cell.angle_gamma   90.00
#
_symmetry.space_group_name_H-M   'P 1'
#
loop_
_entity.id
_entity.type
_entity.pdbx_description
1 polymer ?
#
loop_
_entity_poly.entity_id
_entity_poly.type
_entity_poly.pdbx_seq_one_letter_code
_entity_poly.pdbx_strand_id
1 'polypeptide(L)' 'MEEEYLSRCVVDTVRRTVYIYSNEGDKKTVECDTPEEFISVLNYVREHAPVDTVSYVDPI' A
#
# COMPACT_ATOMS: atom_id res chain seq x y z
N MET A 1 23.12 -5.74 9.08
CA MET A 1 22.58 -4.74 8.14
C MET A 1 21.09 -4.83 8.07
N GLU A 2 20.44 -3.72 8.21
CA GLU A 2 18.99 -3.70 8.20
C GLU A 2 18.47 -3.45 6.79
N GLU A 3 17.42 -4.15 6.46
CA GLU A 3 16.76 -3.96 5.18
C GLU A 3 15.46 -3.22 5.40
N GLU A 4 15.18 -2.29 4.50
CA GLU A 4 13.93 -1.60 4.54
C GLU A 4 12.83 -2.52 4.03
N TYR A 5 11.73 -2.57 4.75
CA TYR A 5 10.61 -3.38 4.32
C TYR A 5 9.32 -2.62 4.64
N LEU A 6 8.23 -3.07 4.04
CA LEU A 6 6.94 -2.44 4.23
C LEU A 6 6.33 -2.92 5.53
N SER A 7 6.19 -2.01 6.48
CA SER A 7 5.66 -2.38 7.79
C SER A 7 4.14 -2.25 7.83
N ARG A 8 3.57 -1.42 6.97
CA ARG A 8 2.14 -1.22 6.93
C ARG A 8 1.74 -0.64 5.60
N CYS A 9 0.62 -1.12 5.06
CA CYS A 9 0.06 -0.58 3.84
C CYS A 9 -1.43 -0.37 4.04
N VAL A 10 -1.92 0.81 3.69
CA VAL A 10 -3.33 1.14 3.80
C VAL A 10 -3.86 1.41 2.40
N VAL A 11 -4.89 0.69 2.02
CA VAL A 11 -5.47 0.80 0.68
C VAL A 11 -6.82 1.51 0.78
N ASP A 12 -6.92 2.66 0.11
CA ASP A 12 -8.15 3.43 0.04
C ASP A 12 -8.78 3.18 -1.32
N THR A 13 -9.82 2.34 -1.35
CA THR A 13 -10.43 1.93 -2.61
C THR A 13 -11.28 3.02 -3.21
N VAL A 14 -11.76 3.96 -2.40
CA VAL A 14 -12.59 5.05 -2.91
C VAL A 14 -11.75 6.04 -3.70
N ARG A 15 -10.58 6.37 -3.16
CA ARG A 15 -9.71 7.37 -3.78
C ARG A 15 -8.65 6.73 -4.66
N ARG A 16 -8.64 5.41 -4.74
CA ARG A 16 -7.63 4.66 -5.48
C ARG A 16 -6.23 5.09 -5.07
N THR A 17 -6.03 5.18 -3.77
CA THR A 17 -4.78 5.66 -3.19
C THR A 17 -4.24 4.60 -2.25
N VAL A 18 -2.93 4.40 -2.27
CA VAL A 18 -2.27 3.45 -1.39
C VAL A 18 -1.24 4.20 -0.56
N TYR A 19 -1.33 4.02 0.76
CA TYR A 19 -0.37 4.60 1.69
C TYR A 19 0.56 3.50 2.15
N ILE A 20 1.85 3.71 1.95
CA ILE A 20 2.85 2.70 2.28
C ILE A 20 3.76 3.25 3.36
N TYR A 21 3.90 2.49 4.43
CA TYR A 21 4.78 2.86 5.55
C TYR A 21 5.91 1.85 5.64
N SER A 22 7.11 2.35 5.82
CA SER A 22 8.27 1.48 5.97
C SER A 22 8.62 1.31 7.44
N ASN A 23 9.47 0.32 7.71
CA ASN A 23 9.94 0.07 9.07
C ASN A 23 10.85 1.20 9.58
N GLU A 24 11.28 2.07 8.69
CA GLU A 24 12.14 3.19 9.07
C GLU A 24 11.35 4.46 9.32
N GLY A 25 10.02 4.38 9.26
CA GLY A 25 9.19 5.52 9.54
C GLY A 25 8.82 6.37 8.35
N ASP A 26 9.22 5.95 7.16
CA ASP A 26 8.88 6.69 5.95
C ASP A 26 7.48 6.37 5.50
N LYS A 27 6.83 7.37 4.92
CA LYS A 27 5.50 7.19 4.37
C LYS A 27 5.51 7.63 2.91
N LYS A 28 4.91 6.80 2.07
CA LYS A 28 4.78 7.10 0.66
C LYS A 28 3.32 6.98 0.26
N THR A 29 2.83 7.96 -0.48
CA THR A 29 1.45 7.95 -0.98
C THR A 29 1.48 7.73 -2.47
N VAL A 30 0.75 6.72 -2.92
CA VAL A 30 0.65 6.38 -4.34
C VAL A 30 -0.78 6.63 -4.78
N GLU A 31 -0.95 7.60 -5.66
CA GLU A 31 -2.27 7.92 -6.21
C GLU A 31 -2.38 7.32 -7.59
N CYS A 32 -3.45 6.60 -7.84
CA CYS A 32 -3.67 5.92 -9.10
C CYS A 32 -4.78 6.62 -9.88
N ASP A 33 -4.49 6.93 -11.13
CA ASP A 33 -5.47 7.61 -11.99
C ASP A 33 -6.46 6.65 -12.61
N THR A 34 -6.08 5.40 -12.78
CA THR A 34 -6.92 4.42 -13.42
C THR A 34 -7.05 3.18 -12.55
N PRO A 35 -8.15 2.41 -12.74
CA PRO A 35 -8.27 1.15 -12.00
C PRO A 35 -7.15 0.17 -12.31
N GLU A 36 -6.62 0.21 -13.51
CA GLU A 36 -5.55 -0.69 -13.88
C GLU A 36 -4.27 -0.40 -13.12
N GLU A 37 -3.96 0.88 -12.95
CA GLU A 37 -2.82 1.27 -12.13
C GLU A 37 -3.03 0.83 -10.69
N PHE A 38 -4.24 1.00 -10.21
CA PHE A 38 -4.56 0.64 -8.83
C PHE A 38 -4.33 -0.86 -8.61
N ILE A 39 -4.79 -1.68 -9.55
CA ILE A 39 -4.61 -3.12 -9.44
C ILE A 39 -3.13 -3.48 -9.49
N SER A 40 -2.37 -2.81 -10.34
CA SER A 40 -0.94 -3.06 -10.42
C SER A 40 -0.24 -2.76 -9.10
N VAL A 41 -0.60 -1.64 -8.48
CA VAL A 41 -0.02 -1.26 -7.20
C VAL A 41 -0.42 -2.27 -6.12
N LEU A 42 -1.68 -2.69 -6.13
CA LEU A 42 -2.14 -3.68 -5.16
C LEU A 42 -1.36 -4.99 -5.29
N ASN A 43 -1.12 -5.42 -6.51
CA ASN A 43 -0.35 -6.65 -6.73
C ASN A 43 1.07 -6.49 -6.22
N TYR A 44 1.67 -5.34 -6.45
CA TYR A 44 3.01 -5.06 -5.95
C TYR A 44 3.03 -5.14 -4.42
N VAL A 45 2.09 -4.48 -3.79
CA VAL A 45 2.02 -4.45 -2.34
C VAL A 45 1.81 -5.86 -1.78
N ARG A 46 0.95 -6.63 -2.41
CA ARG A 46 0.66 -7.98 -1.92
C ARG A 46 1.85 -8.90 -2.07
N GLU A 47 2.73 -8.64 -3.02
CA GLU A 47 3.92 -9.46 -3.19
C GLU A 47 5.02 -9.07 -2.22
N HIS A 48 5.08 -7.80 -1.84
CA HIS A 48 6.21 -7.30 -1.05
C HIS A 48 5.89 -7.04 0.40
N ALA A 49 4.62 -7.04 0.76
CA ALA A 49 4.22 -6.81 2.14
C ALA A 49 3.51 -8.04 2.69
N PRO A 50 3.76 -8.39 3.95
CA PRO A 50 3.00 -9.47 4.57
C PRO A 50 1.51 -9.15 4.58
N VAL A 51 0.70 -10.19 4.44
CA VAL A 51 -0.75 -10.02 4.40
C VAL A 51 -1.26 -9.28 5.62
N ASP A 52 -0.64 -9.54 6.77
CA ASP A 52 -1.09 -8.95 8.03
C ASP A 52 -0.89 -7.45 8.09
N THR A 53 -0.03 -6.90 7.24
CA THR A 53 0.27 -5.47 7.26
C THR A 53 -0.55 -4.68 6.28
N VAL A 54 -1.36 -5.33 5.46
CA VAL A 54 -2.17 -4.65 4.46
C VAL A 54 -3.57 -4.45 5.01
N SER A 55 -4.02 -3.20 5.04
CA SER A 55 -5.35 -2.85 5.53
C SER A 55 -6.12 -2.14 4.42
N TYR A 56 -7.42 -2.37 4.41
CA TYR A 56 -8.29 -1.74 3.42
C TYR A 56 -9.22 -0.79 4.13
N VAL A 57 -9.37 0.41 3.56
CA VAL A 57 -10.30 1.39 4.09
C VAL A 57 -11.61 1.21 3.36
N ASP A 58 -12.64 0.89 4.13
CA ASP A 58 -13.98 0.69 3.58
C ASP A 58 -14.71 2.00 3.50
N PRO A 59 -15.36 2.26 2.36
CA PRO A 59 -15.99 3.56 2.15
C PRO A 59 -17.37 3.70 2.80
N ILE A 60 -17.78 2.86 3.60
CA ILE A 60 -19.15 2.90 4.16
C ILE A 60 -19.57 4.25 4.58
#